data_69c19ce6caf215762a2f1a39e3e3438b
#
_entry.id   69c19ce6caf215762a2f1a39e3e3438b
#
_cell.length_a   1.000
_cell.length_b   1.000
_cell.length_c   1.000
_cell.angle_alpha   90.00
_cell.angle_beta   90.00
_cell.angle_gamma   90.00
#
_symmetry.space_group_name_H-M   'P 1'
#
loop_
_entity.id
_entity.type
_entity.pdbx_description
1 polymer ?
#
loop_
_entity_poly.entity_id
_entity_poly.type
_entity_poly.pdbx_seq_one_letter_code
_entity_poly.pdbx_strand_id
1 'polypeptide(L)'
;MIVWSFIAPSHALGLMWKHITSSDDGLTNFYMDVNGVVVQGSIRRVRLLFDFSQVQQDPDTLIEHRSVVEVASIDCRHHSLAPIEATSYSENMGRGHTVLRSAPAQPRPVIAASASIDERVIDFACKVRR
;
A
#
# COMPACT_ATOMS: atom_id res chain seq x y z
N MET A 1 -20.13 -16.01 30.25
CA MET A 1 -19.68 -15.83 29.66
C MET A 1 -19.08 -15.60 28.88
N ILE A 2 -18.83 -15.42 28.23
CA ILE A 2 -18.19 -15.24 27.46
C ILE A 2 -17.98 -14.86 26.51
N VAL A 3 -17.78 -14.58 25.97
CA VAL A 3 -17.47 -14.34 25.08
C VAL A 3 -17.16 -13.91 24.39
N TRP A 4 -16.89 -13.75 23.96
CA TRP A 4 -16.40 -13.51 23.20
C TRP A 4 -16.09 -13.39 22.23
N SER A 5 -15.86 -13.45 21.93
CA SER A 5 -15.41 -13.46 21.13
C SER A 5 -15.43 -13.06 20.21
N PHE A 6 -15.54 -12.74 19.89
CA PHE A 6 -15.52 -12.50 18.93
C PHE A 6 -14.81 -11.91 18.34
N ILE A 7 -14.61 -12.53 18.66
CA ILE A 7 -13.64 -12.00 18.04
C ILE A 7 -13.79 -11.25 16.79
N ALA A 8 -13.38 -10.16 16.56
CA ALA A 8 -13.67 -9.39 15.41
C ALA A 8 -13.48 -10.18 14.13
N PRO A 9 -14.52 -10.44 13.38
CA PRO A 9 -14.40 -11.25 12.16
C PRO A 9 -13.43 -10.67 11.16
N SER A 10 -13.27 -9.34 11.12
CA SER A 10 -12.36 -8.69 10.20
C SER A 10 -10.92 -9.15 10.39
N HIS A 11 -10.55 -9.57 11.58
CA HIS A 11 -9.21 -10.07 11.83
C HIS A 11 -8.95 -11.42 11.18
N ALA A 12 -10.00 -12.20 10.94
CA ALA A 12 -9.85 -13.49 10.30
C ALA A 12 -9.42 -13.37 8.85
N LEU A 13 -9.71 -12.22 8.20
CA LEU A 13 -9.30 -12.01 6.82
C LEU A 13 -7.81 -11.75 6.70
N GLY A 14 -7.24 -11.02 7.66
CA GLY A 14 -5.82 -10.72 7.66
C GLY A 14 -5.35 -10.00 6.41
N LEU A 15 -4.08 -9.77 6.34
CA LEU A 15 -3.45 -9.20 5.16
C LEU A 15 -3.30 -10.28 4.09
N MET A 16 -3.56 -9.90 2.85
CA MET A 16 -3.31 -10.77 1.71
C MET A 16 -2.64 -9.93 0.62
N TRP A 17 -1.33 -9.97 0.61
CA TRP A 17 -0.53 -9.27 -0.38
C TRP A 17 -0.59 -9.98 -1.71
N LYS A 18 -1.11 -9.30 -2.71
CA LYS A 18 -1.13 -9.80 -4.07
C LYS A 18 -0.21 -8.97 -4.94
N HIS A 19 0.69 -9.61 -5.64
CA HIS A 19 1.66 -8.94 -6.51
C HIS A 19 0.94 -8.24 -7.66
N ILE A 20 1.26 -6.97 -7.87
CA ILE A 20 0.69 -6.17 -8.96
C ILE A 20 1.70 -6.05 -10.10
N THR A 21 2.89 -5.57 -9.79
CA THR A 21 3.91 -5.26 -10.78
C THR A 21 5.26 -5.13 -10.09
N SER A 22 6.30 -4.97 -10.89
CA SER A 22 7.65 -4.73 -10.41
C SER A 22 8.24 -3.53 -11.14
N SER A 23 9.25 -2.90 -10.54
CA SER A 23 10.01 -1.86 -11.23
C SER A 23 10.75 -2.45 -12.43
N ASP A 24 11.13 -1.59 -13.40
CA ASP A 24 11.78 -2.05 -14.62
C ASP A 24 13.10 -2.75 -14.35
N ASP A 25 13.82 -2.34 -13.31
CA ASP A 25 15.07 -2.99 -12.92
C ASP A 25 14.86 -4.25 -12.07
N GLY A 26 13.62 -4.56 -11.72
CA GLY A 26 13.29 -5.75 -10.93
C GLY A 26 13.63 -5.64 -9.45
N LEU A 27 14.10 -4.49 -8.98
CA LEU A 27 14.57 -4.35 -7.61
C LEU A 27 13.46 -4.03 -6.61
N THR A 28 12.29 -3.59 -7.08
CA THR A 28 11.14 -3.29 -6.23
C THR A 28 9.93 -4.05 -6.72
N ASN A 29 9.25 -4.74 -5.81
CA ASN A 29 8.00 -5.40 -6.09
C ASN A 29 6.85 -4.66 -5.40
N PHE A 30 5.73 -4.52 -6.10
CA PHE A 30 4.56 -3.80 -5.63
C PHE A 30 3.40 -4.76 -5.42
N TYR A 31 2.80 -4.68 -4.24
CA TYR A 31 1.69 -5.55 -3.84
C TYR A 31 0.53 -4.71 -3.31
N MET A 32 -0.66 -5.26 -3.35
CA MET A 32 -1.84 -4.67 -2.72
C MET A 32 -2.47 -5.69 -1.78
N ASP A 33 -2.93 -5.21 -0.63
CA ASP A 33 -3.71 -6.03 0.29
C ASP A 33 -5.14 -6.14 -0.26
N VAL A 34 -5.45 -7.27 -0.90
CA VAL A 34 -6.75 -7.45 -1.54
C VAL A 34 -7.88 -7.65 -0.54
N ASN A 35 -7.57 -8.02 0.70
CA ASN A 35 -8.59 -8.13 1.74
C ASN A 35 -8.91 -6.79 2.39
N GLY A 36 -8.01 -5.81 2.26
CA GLY A 36 -8.16 -4.53 2.92
C GLY A 36 -8.67 -3.41 2.02
N VAL A 37 -9.09 -3.70 0.79
CA VAL A 37 -9.59 -2.66 -0.10
C VAL A 37 -10.98 -2.22 0.35
N VAL A 38 -11.14 -0.90 0.54
CA VAL A 38 -12.43 -0.29 0.88
C VAL A 38 -12.95 0.44 -0.36
N VAL A 39 -14.15 0.09 -0.80
CA VAL A 39 -14.77 0.65 -2.00
C VAL A 39 -15.87 1.61 -1.60
N GLN A 40 -15.77 2.85 -2.07
CA GLN A 40 -16.80 3.88 -1.85
C GLN A 40 -17.04 4.59 -3.19
N GLY A 41 -18.03 4.11 -3.97
CA GLY A 41 -18.27 4.62 -5.30
C GLY A 41 -17.05 4.42 -6.19
N SER A 42 -16.53 5.50 -6.75
CA SER A 42 -15.33 5.46 -7.60
C SER A 42 -14.04 5.51 -6.80
N ILE A 43 -14.13 5.62 -5.48
CA ILE A 43 -12.94 5.72 -4.63
C ILE A 43 -12.58 4.33 -4.09
N ARG A 44 -11.27 4.06 -4.08
CA ARG A 44 -10.71 2.85 -3.47
C ARG A 44 -9.67 3.28 -2.45
N ARG A 45 -9.87 2.90 -1.20
CA ARG A 45 -8.84 3.09 -0.20
C ARG A 45 -8.08 1.78 -0.09
N VAL A 46 -6.77 1.83 -0.30
CA VAL A 46 -5.95 0.63 -0.45
C VAL A 46 -4.72 0.70 0.43
N ARG A 47 -4.19 -0.47 0.71
CA ARG A 47 -2.91 -0.62 1.37
C ARG A 47 -1.95 -1.25 0.37
N LEU A 48 -0.86 -0.56 0.10
CA LEU A 48 0.15 -0.98 -0.87
C LEU A 48 1.42 -1.37 -0.14
N LEU A 49 2.12 -2.35 -0.66
CA LEU A 49 3.42 -2.76 -0.13
C LEU A 49 4.46 -2.57 -1.22
N PHE A 50 5.51 -1.84 -0.87
CA PHE A 50 6.71 -1.70 -1.69
C PHE A 50 7.78 -2.55 -1.03
N ASP A 51 8.18 -3.62 -1.70
CA ASP A 51 9.15 -4.57 -1.17
C ASP A 51 10.43 -4.48 -1.96
N PHE A 52 11.52 -4.18 -1.27
CA PHE A 52 12.81 -3.89 -1.90
C PHE A 52 13.73 -5.10 -1.79
N SER A 53 14.36 -5.48 -2.90
CA SER A 53 15.34 -6.56 -2.89
C SER A 53 16.67 -6.12 -2.27
N GLN A 54 16.90 -4.81 -2.17
CA GLN A 54 18.10 -4.23 -1.55
C GLN A 54 17.66 -3.28 -0.45
N VAL A 55 18.43 -3.22 0.63
CA VAL A 55 18.13 -2.30 1.72
C VAL A 55 18.13 -0.87 1.20
N GLN A 56 17.12 -0.11 1.64
CA GLN A 56 16.97 1.30 1.32
C GLN A 56 17.38 2.13 2.51
N GLN A 57 17.76 3.38 2.27
CA GLN A 57 18.12 4.31 3.31
C GLN A 57 17.33 5.59 3.10
N ASP A 58 16.65 6.05 4.15
CA ASP A 58 15.93 7.32 4.09
C ASP A 58 16.94 8.45 3.90
N PRO A 59 16.75 9.32 2.91
CA PRO A 59 17.75 10.35 2.59
C PRO A 59 17.95 11.40 3.69
N ASP A 60 16.94 11.62 4.53
CA ASP A 60 17.01 12.64 5.57
C ASP A 60 17.55 12.08 6.88
N THR A 61 17.07 10.89 7.28
CA THR A 61 17.40 10.30 8.58
C THR A 61 18.50 9.25 8.50
N LEU A 62 18.81 8.76 7.30
CA LEU A 62 19.75 7.67 7.04
C LEU A 62 19.32 6.34 7.69
N ILE A 63 18.06 6.22 8.08
CA ILE A 63 17.53 5.00 8.67
C ILE A 63 17.27 3.98 7.56
N GLU A 64 17.73 2.76 7.77
CA GLU A 64 17.59 1.69 6.80
C GLU A 64 16.26 0.98 6.94
N HIS A 65 15.70 0.55 5.80
CA HIS A 65 14.46 -0.20 5.75
C HIS A 65 14.46 -1.11 4.52
N ARG A 66 13.58 -2.11 4.52
CA ARG A 66 13.49 -3.07 3.42
C ARG A 66 12.12 -3.12 2.79
N SER A 67 11.13 -2.54 3.42
CA SER A 67 9.79 -2.43 2.83
C SER A 67 9.05 -1.22 3.36
N VAL A 68 8.04 -0.79 2.60
CA VAL A 68 7.17 0.33 2.96
C VAL A 68 5.73 -0.11 2.72
N VAL A 69 4.87 0.16 3.69
CA VAL A 69 3.43 0.00 3.51
C VAL A 69 2.82 1.39 3.41
N GLU A 70 2.15 1.65 2.31
CA GLU A 70 1.50 2.92 2.05
C GLU A 70 -0.01 2.75 2.04
N VAL A 71 -0.71 3.63 2.75
CA VAL A 71 -2.16 3.75 2.60
C VAL A 71 -2.41 4.84 1.56
N ALA A 72 -3.22 4.54 0.56
CA ALA A 72 -3.50 5.47 -0.53
C ALA A 72 -4.99 5.49 -0.83
N SER A 73 -5.43 6.64 -1.34
CA SER A 73 -6.78 6.80 -1.87
C SER A 73 -6.69 6.88 -3.38
N ILE A 74 -7.42 6.00 -4.06
CA ILE A 74 -7.44 5.93 -5.52
C ILE A 74 -8.81 6.40 -6.01
N ASP A 75 -8.79 7.32 -6.96
CA ASP A 75 -10.01 7.80 -7.62
C ASP A 75 -10.05 7.19 -9.01
N CYS A 76 -10.93 6.20 -9.20
CA CYS A 76 -11.03 5.48 -10.46
C CYS A 76 -11.59 6.36 -11.58
N ARG A 77 -12.41 7.34 -11.23
CA ARG A 77 -12.98 8.25 -12.23
C ARG A 77 -11.92 9.17 -12.81
N HIS A 78 -11.05 9.70 -11.95
CA HIS A 78 -10.02 10.65 -12.36
C HIS A 78 -8.67 9.99 -12.64
N HIS A 79 -8.58 8.68 -12.45
CA HIS A 79 -7.36 7.91 -12.67
C HIS A 79 -6.19 8.50 -11.88
N SER A 80 -6.44 8.74 -10.58
CA SER A 80 -5.48 9.40 -9.71
C SER A 80 -5.27 8.62 -8.42
N LEU A 81 -4.13 8.90 -7.76
CA LEU A 81 -3.76 8.27 -6.51
C LEU A 81 -3.22 9.34 -5.58
N ALA A 82 -3.71 9.34 -4.34
CA ALA A 82 -3.24 10.25 -3.29
C ALA A 82 -2.68 9.43 -2.15
N PRO A 83 -1.36 9.52 -1.87
CA PRO A 83 -0.78 8.87 -0.70
C PRO A 83 -1.33 9.52 0.57
N ILE A 84 -1.72 8.71 1.56
CA ILE A 84 -2.26 9.19 2.83
C ILE A 84 -1.22 9.05 3.93
N GLU A 85 -0.58 7.89 4.02
CA GLU A 85 0.49 7.66 4.97
C GLU A 85 1.40 6.54 4.48
N ALA A 86 2.63 6.53 4.97
CA ALA A 86 3.59 5.49 4.66
C ALA A 86 4.33 5.09 5.92
N THR A 87 4.55 3.80 6.10
CA THR A 87 5.30 3.23 7.22
C THR A 87 6.40 2.35 6.67
N SER A 88 7.64 2.64 7.06
CA SER A 88 8.80 1.85 6.66
C SER A 88 9.09 0.78 7.69
N TYR A 89 9.48 -0.40 7.22
CA TYR A 89 9.73 -1.56 8.08
C TYR A 89 11.16 -2.05 7.90
N SER A 90 11.71 -2.61 8.99
CA SER A 90 13.09 -3.07 9.00
C SER A 90 13.33 -4.29 8.12
N GLU A 91 12.29 -5.08 7.85
CA GLU A 91 12.40 -6.31 7.07
C GLU A 91 11.50 -6.26 5.85
N ASN A 92 11.66 -7.24 4.98
CA ASN A 92 10.85 -7.37 3.78
C ASN A 92 9.40 -7.69 4.12
N MET A 93 8.50 -7.42 3.20
CA MET A 93 7.08 -7.77 3.25
C MET A 93 6.32 -7.12 4.41
N GLY A 94 6.73 -5.92 4.82
CA GLY A 94 6.06 -5.21 5.90
C GLY A 94 6.26 -5.85 7.27
N ARG A 95 7.35 -6.57 7.44
CA ARG A 95 7.66 -7.28 8.68
C ARG A 95 8.77 -6.56 9.45
N GLY A 96 9.03 -7.07 10.65
CA GLY A 96 10.01 -6.48 11.53
C GLY A 96 9.40 -5.32 12.29
N HIS A 97 10.23 -4.38 12.70
CA HIS A 97 9.73 -3.23 13.45
C HIS A 97 9.57 -2.01 12.54
N THR A 98 8.71 -1.11 12.95
CA THR A 98 8.51 0.18 12.29
C THR A 98 9.74 1.04 12.52
N VAL A 99 10.33 1.55 11.45
CA VAL A 99 11.51 2.42 11.55
C VAL A 99 11.20 3.88 11.24
N LEU A 100 10.16 4.14 10.45
CA LEU A 100 9.78 5.49 10.07
C LEU A 100 8.31 5.50 9.67
N ARG A 101 7.61 6.58 10.06
CA ARG A 101 6.23 6.81 9.65
C ARG A 101 6.09 8.22 9.15
N SER A 102 5.42 8.41 8.03
CA SER A 102 5.19 9.72 7.46
C SER A 102 3.78 9.83 6.91
N ALA A 103 3.24 11.07 6.96
CA ALA A 103 1.94 11.37 6.40
C ALA A 103 1.96 12.82 5.95
N PRO A 104 1.56 13.11 4.68
CA PRO A 104 1.47 14.49 4.24
C PRO A 104 0.34 15.20 4.99
N ALA A 105 0.56 16.48 5.31
CA ALA A 105 -0.47 17.29 5.97
C ALA A 105 -1.74 17.36 5.12
N GLN A 106 -1.57 17.42 3.80
CA GLN A 106 -2.68 17.44 2.85
C GLN A 106 -2.34 16.47 1.71
N PRO A 107 -2.99 15.31 1.69
CA PRO A 107 -2.79 14.36 0.59
C PRO A 107 -3.15 15.01 -0.75
N ARG A 108 -2.30 14.83 -1.74
CA ARG A 108 -2.51 15.40 -3.08
C ARG A 108 -2.66 14.29 -4.09
N PRO A 109 -3.78 14.27 -4.83
CA PRO A 109 -3.94 13.31 -5.91
C PRO A 109 -2.96 13.59 -7.04
N VAL A 110 -2.39 12.52 -7.56
CA VAL A 110 -1.52 12.58 -8.74
C VAL A 110 -2.18 11.73 -9.81
N ILE A 111 -2.42 12.36 -10.98
CA ILE A 111 -2.97 11.63 -12.13
C ILE A 111 -1.85 10.74 -12.69
N ALA A 112 -2.17 9.45 -12.89
CA ALA A 112 -1.19 8.49 -13.32
C ALA A 112 -0.78 8.74 -14.78
N ALA A 113 0.52 8.70 -15.03
CA ALA A 113 1.03 8.73 -16.39
C ALA A 113 0.78 7.38 -17.07
N SER A 114 0.65 7.40 -18.39
CA SER A 114 0.47 6.19 -19.17
C SER A 114 1.65 5.23 -18.99
N ALA A 115 1.34 3.95 -18.81
CA ALA A 115 2.32 2.87 -18.61
C ALA A 115 3.19 3.02 -17.36
N SER A 116 2.78 3.85 -16.41
CA SER A 116 3.50 4.02 -15.14
C SER A 116 3.11 2.92 -14.15
N ILE A 117 3.89 2.81 -13.08
CA ILE A 117 3.56 1.91 -11.98
C ILE A 117 2.25 2.34 -11.34
N ASP A 118 2.05 3.64 -11.14
CA ASP A 118 0.80 4.16 -10.59
C ASP A 118 -0.40 3.75 -11.42
N GLU A 119 -0.29 3.77 -12.74
CA GLU A 119 -1.37 3.34 -13.61
C GLU A 119 -1.73 1.87 -13.37
N ARG A 120 -0.73 1.01 -13.24
CA ARG A 120 -0.96 -0.41 -12.98
C ARG A 120 -1.62 -0.64 -11.63
N VAL A 121 -1.20 0.12 -10.62
CA VAL A 121 -1.80 0.06 -9.29
C VAL A 121 -3.25 0.50 -9.33
N ILE A 122 -3.54 1.61 -10.00
CA ILE A 122 -4.90 2.13 -10.14
C ILE A 122 -5.79 1.13 -10.88
N ASP A 123 -5.31 0.61 -12.00
CA ASP A 123 -6.07 -0.36 -12.77
C ASP A 123 -6.40 -1.60 -11.94
N PHE A 124 -5.44 -2.08 -11.17
CA PHE A 124 -5.66 -3.23 -10.29
C PHE A 124 -6.73 -2.93 -9.24
N ALA A 125 -6.61 -1.79 -8.56
CA ALA A 125 -7.56 -1.40 -7.51
C ALA A 125 -8.97 -1.20 -8.06
N CYS A 126 -9.09 -0.63 -9.25
CA CYS A 126 -10.37 -0.29 -9.83
C CYS A 126 -11.13 -1.51 -10.35
N LYS A 127 -10.48 -2.65 -10.47
CA LYS A 127 -11.14 -3.92 -10.78
C LYS A 127 -11.77 -4.57 -9.56
N VAL A 128 -11.38 -4.17 -8.37
CA VAL A 128 -11.96 -4.72 -7.13
C VAL A 128 -13.38 -4.21 -6.98
N ARG A 129 -14.31 -5.13 -6.76
CA ARG A 129 -15.72 -4.82 -6.57
C ARG A 129 -16.21 -5.46 -5.28
N ARG A 130 -16.96 -4.69 -4.51
CA ARG A 130 -17.48 -5.18 -3.23
C ARG A 130 -18.89 -4.67 -3.00
#